data_afcc39abe54fe92868290b468629fab4
#
_entry.id   afcc39abe54fe92868290b468629fab4
#
_cell.length_a   1.000
_cell.length_b   1.000
_cell.length_c   1.000
_cell.angle_alpha   90.00
_cell.angle_beta   90.00
_cell.angle_gamma   90.00
#
_symmetry.space_group_name_H-M   'P 1'
#
loop_
_entity.id
_entity.type
_entity.pdbx_description
1 polymer ?
#
loop_
_entity_poly.entity_id
_entity_poly.type
_entity_poly.pdbx_seq_one_letter_code
_entity_poly.pdbx_strand_id
1 'polypeptide(L)'
;MNQEKKILAQKLYLILASLFITSLVVSNLIFQKFFYWHPINIEIFGEKLFYLSVGILPYPITFLITDLISEIYGKKKANQVVTVGIFAAVFSTLIIYVADAVPAMDNSPVNDMLFKKVFGSTIIAVLSSMLSYLFAQYIDCLLYTSPSPRDATLSRMPSSA
;
A
#
# COMPACT_ATOMS: atom_id res chain seq x y z
N MET A 1 0.51 33.58 4.91
CA MET A 1 0.29 32.41 5.77
C MET A 1 1.31 32.47 6.90
N ASN A 2 0.83 32.53 8.16
CA ASN A 2 1.66 32.71 9.34
C ASN A 2 2.66 31.57 9.50
N GLN A 3 3.86 31.82 9.99
CA GLN A 3 4.92 30.79 10.16
C GLN A 3 4.45 29.58 10.97
N GLU A 4 3.68 29.82 12.02
CA GLU A 4 3.10 28.76 12.87
C GLU A 4 2.22 27.80 12.08
N LYS A 5 1.37 28.32 11.18
CA LYS A 5 0.51 27.48 10.32
C LYS A 5 1.32 26.61 9.35
N LYS A 6 2.46 27.11 8.85
CA LYS A 6 3.37 26.32 8.00
C LYS A 6 4.00 25.17 8.77
N ILE A 7 4.46 25.43 10.00
CA ILE A 7 5.07 24.41 10.86
C ILE A 7 4.03 23.33 11.22
N LEU A 8 2.81 23.74 11.55
CA LEU A 8 1.72 22.80 11.86
C LEU A 8 1.37 21.92 10.66
N ALA A 9 1.27 22.51 9.47
CA ALA A 9 1.00 21.76 8.24
C ALA A 9 2.12 20.77 7.93
N GLN A 10 3.39 21.13 8.11
CA GLN A 10 4.51 20.20 7.93
C GLN A 10 4.49 19.05 8.94
N LYS A 11 4.19 19.32 10.20
CA LYS A 11 4.04 18.29 11.24
C LYS A 11 2.91 17.32 10.90
N LEU A 12 1.76 17.83 10.48
CA LEU A 12 0.63 17.00 10.08
C LEU A 12 0.99 16.12 8.88
N TYR A 13 1.64 16.67 7.85
CA TYR A 13 2.11 15.91 6.70
C TYR A 13 3.05 14.77 7.10
N LEU A 14 4.02 15.03 7.99
CA LEU A 14 4.95 14.00 8.48
C LEU A 14 4.23 12.89 9.27
N ILE A 15 3.24 13.26 10.10
CA ILE A 15 2.42 12.27 10.82
C ILE A 15 1.64 11.39 9.85
N LEU A 16 0.95 11.99 8.89
CA LEU A 16 0.20 11.24 7.89
C LEU A 16 1.12 10.33 7.05
N ALA A 17 2.27 10.84 6.61
CA ALA A 17 3.24 10.05 5.86
C ALA A 17 3.77 8.87 6.67
N SER A 18 4.10 9.06 7.94
CA SER A 18 4.57 7.97 8.81
C SER A 18 3.48 6.94 9.07
N LEU A 19 2.24 7.34 9.28
CA LEU A 19 1.11 6.41 9.43
C LEU A 19 0.88 5.58 8.15
N PHE A 20 0.95 6.21 6.98
CA PHE A 20 0.86 5.50 5.71
C PHE A 20 1.95 4.44 5.56
N ILE A 21 3.22 4.85 5.74
CA ILE A 21 4.38 3.96 5.58
C ILE A 21 4.30 2.80 6.58
N THR A 22 3.99 3.10 7.84
CA THR A 22 3.86 2.08 8.89
C THR A 22 2.73 1.10 8.57
N SER A 23 1.55 1.59 8.15
CA SER A 23 0.42 0.73 7.77
C SER A 23 0.78 -0.18 6.60
N LEU A 24 1.48 0.34 5.59
CA LEU A 24 1.92 -0.42 4.43
C LEU A 24 2.92 -1.53 4.82
N VAL A 25 3.94 -1.19 5.60
CA VAL A 25 4.97 -2.15 6.03
C VAL A 25 4.36 -3.21 6.94
N VAL A 26 3.57 -2.82 7.94
CA VAL A 26 2.93 -3.77 8.87
C VAL A 26 1.98 -4.70 8.12
N SER A 27 1.20 -4.19 7.15
CA SER A 27 0.34 -5.01 6.30
C SER A 27 1.13 -6.13 5.62
N ASN A 28 2.30 -5.82 5.07
CA ASN A 28 3.18 -6.78 4.41
C ASN A 28 3.84 -7.79 5.38
N LEU A 29 3.95 -7.46 6.67
CA LEU A 29 4.51 -8.36 7.67
C LEU A 29 3.48 -9.36 8.23
N ILE A 30 2.21 -8.95 8.35
CA ILE A 30 1.17 -9.74 9.01
C ILE A 30 0.24 -10.47 8.04
N PHE A 31 0.44 -10.35 6.72
CA PHE A 31 -0.48 -10.89 5.71
C PHE A 31 -0.60 -12.41 5.74
N GLN A 32 0.38 -13.13 6.26
CA GLN A 32 0.39 -14.60 6.36
C GLN A 32 -0.64 -15.15 7.35
N LYS A 33 -1.20 -14.32 8.23
CA LYS A 33 -2.26 -14.72 9.14
C LYS A 33 -3.61 -14.55 8.46
N PHE A 34 -4.38 -15.63 8.36
CA PHE A 34 -5.73 -15.63 7.80
C PHE A 34 -6.77 -15.75 8.89
N PHE A 35 -7.93 -15.13 8.68
CA PHE A 35 -9.09 -15.24 9.57
C PHE A 35 -10.37 -15.43 8.77
N TYR A 36 -11.36 -16.01 9.42
CA TYR A 36 -12.70 -16.15 8.86
C TYR A 36 -13.50 -14.89 9.14
N TRP A 37 -14.08 -14.31 8.10
CA TRP A 37 -15.01 -13.20 8.25
C TRP A 37 -16.40 -13.64 7.82
N HIS A 38 -17.35 -13.59 8.76
CA HIS A 38 -18.74 -13.98 8.54
C HIS A 38 -19.64 -12.77 8.80
N PRO A 39 -19.79 -11.83 7.87
CA PRO A 39 -20.72 -10.70 8.04
C PRO A 39 -22.18 -11.17 8.02
N ILE A 40 -22.45 -12.31 7.38
CA ILE A 40 -23.77 -12.94 7.26
C ILE A 40 -23.55 -14.45 7.41
N ASN A 41 -24.37 -15.12 8.25
CA ASN A 41 -24.32 -16.57 8.43
C ASN A 41 -24.93 -17.30 7.22
N ILE A 42 -24.36 -17.11 6.04
CA ILE A 42 -24.73 -17.84 4.84
C ILE A 42 -23.63 -18.85 4.55
N GLU A 43 -23.92 -20.12 4.81
CA GLU A 43 -23.12 -21.24 4.32
C GLU A 43 -23.58 -21.54 2.88
N ILE A 44 -22.74 -21.29 1.89
CA ILE A 44 -22.98 -21.72 0.51
C ILE A 44 -22.15 -22.97 0.29
N PHE A 45 -22.81 -24.08 0.01
CA PHE A 45 -22.21 -25.42 -0.17
C PHE A 45 -21.49 -26.00 1.06
N GLY A 46 -21.85 -25.59 2.29
CA GLY A 46 -21.24 -26.14 3.52
C GLY A 46 -19.83 -25.62 3.84
N GLU A 47 -19.35 -24.65 3.07
CA GLU A 47 -18.03 -24.06 3.28
C GLU A 47 -18.14 -22.59 3.75
N LYS A 48 -17.20 -22.20 4.61
CA LYS A 48 -17.07 -20.82 5.11
C LYS A 48 -16.52 -19.93 3.99
N LEU A 49 -17.32 -18.97 3.53
CA LEU A 49 -17.14 -18.28 2.25
C LEU A 49 -15.95 -17.34 2.17
N PHE A 50 -15.48 -16.75 3.29
CA PHE A 50 -14.48 -15.69 3.23
C PHE A 50 -13.27 -15.97 4.13
N TYR A 51 -12.16 -16.32 3.49
CA TYR A 51 -10.84 -16.30 4.10
C TYR A 51 -10.17 -14.97 3.79
N LEU A 52 -9.92 -14.16 4.80
CA LEU A 52 -9.26 -12.88 4.64
C LEU A 52 -7.89 -12.90 5.32
N SER A 53 -6.91 -12.32 4.67
CA SER A 53 -5.61 -12.06 5.30
C SER A 53 -5.73 -10.92 6.32
N VAL A 54 -5.07 -11.05 7.47
CA VAL A 54 -4.98 -9.97 8.46
C VAL A 54 -4.29 -8.72 7.88
N GLY A 55 -3.43 -8.90 6.90
CA GLY A 55 -2.80 -7.79 6.17
C GLY A 55 -3.78 -6.82 5.51
N ILE A 56 -5.05 -7.23 5.26
CA ILE A 56 -6.07 -6.34 4.69
C ILE A 56 -6.54 -5.25 5.68
N LEU A 57 -6.38 -5.46 6.99
CA LEU A 57 -6.89 -4.54 8.01
C LEU A 57 -6.27 -3.14 7.95
N PRO A 58 -4.95 -2.96 7.72
CA PRO A 58 -4.36 -1.64 7.58
C PRO A 58 -4.62 -0.97 6.22
N TYR A 59 -5.08 -1.69 5.20
CA TYR A 59 -5.27 -1.14 3.85
C TYR A 59 -6.23 0.05 3.77
N PRO A 60 -7.42 0.02 4.41
CA PRO A 60 -8.32 1.17 4.39
C PRO A 60 -7.67 2.44 4.94
N ILE A 61 -6.77 2.28 5.91
CA ILE A 61 -6.01 3.40 6.50
C ILE A 61 -5.07 4.01 5.46
N THR A 62 -4.40 3.19 4.65
CA THR A 62 -3.50 3.70 3.60
C THR A 62 -4.23 4.51 2.56
N PHE A 63 -5.42 4.08 2.11
CA PHE A 63 -6.24 4.83 1.16
C PHE A 63 -6.73 6.15 1.75
N LEU A 64 -7.30 6.10 2.96
CA LEU A 64 -7.77 7.31 3.64
C LEU A 64 -6.65 8.34 3.80
N ILE A 65 -5.44 7.91 4.17
CA ILE A 65 -4.30 8.82 4.34
C ILE A 65 -3.85 9.41 3.01
N THR A 66 -3.76 8.62 1.94
CA THR A 66 -3.37 9.13 0.62
C THR A 66 -4.37 10.11 0.06
N ASP A 67 -5.66 9.87 0.25
CA ASP A 67 -6.72 10.79 -0.15
C ASP A 67 -6.63 12.10 0.63
N LEU A 68 -6.45 12.01 1.96
CA LEU A 68 -6.31 13.19 2.83
C LEU A 68 -5.05 14.01 2.46
N ILE A 69 -3.92 13.37 2.19
CA ILE A 69 -2.71 14.05 1.73
C ILE A 69 -2.94 14.69 0.35
N SER A 70 -3.61 13.99 -0.56
CA SER A 70 -3.91 14.49 -1.89
C SER A 70 -4.81 15.73 -1.85
N GLU A 71 -5.80 15.75 -0.96
CA GLU A 71 -6.73 16.87 -0.78
C GLU A 71 -6.05 18.08 -0.13
N ILE A 72 -5.29 17.88 0.93
CA ILE A 72 -4.68 18.98 1.72
C ILE A 72 -3.39 19.51 1.08
N TYR A 73 -2.54 18.63 0.55
CA TYR A 73 -1.18 18.97 0.09
C TYR A 73 -0.99 18.80 -1.41
N GLY A 74 -1.98 18.28 -2.11
CA GLY A 74 -1.98 18.03 -3.55
C GLY A 74 -1.38 16.67 -3.96
N LYS A 75 -1.77 16.19 -5.15
CA LYS A 75 -1.38 14.89 -5.72
C LYS A 75 0.13 14.63 -5.74
N LYS A 76 0.93 15.67 -5.99
CA LYS A 76 2.40 15.55 -6.02
C LYS A 76 2.98 15.09 -4.68
N LYS A 77 2.42 15.59 -3.57
CA LYS A 77 2.82 15.20 -2.21
C LYS A 77 2.33 13.81 -1.85
N ALA A 78 1.13 13.43 -2.26
CA ALA A 78 0.61 12.07 -2.09
C ALA A 78 1.50 11.05 -2.82
N ASN A 79 1.84 11.31 -4.08
CA ASN A 79 2.73 10.44 -4.86
C ASN A 79 4.12 10.30 -4.23
N GLN A 80 4.66 11.37 -3.63
CA GLN A 80 5.93 11.28 -2.89
C GLN A 80 5.84 10.32 -1.72
N VAL A 81 4.76 10.37 -0.92
CA VAL A 81 4.56 9.48 0.21
C VAL A 81 4.40 8.03 -0.24
N VAL A 82 3.65 7.78 -1.31
CA VAL A 82 3.51 6.43 -1.90
C VAL A 82 4.87 5.90 -2.34
N THR A 83 5.67 6.71 -3.05
CA THR A 83 7.02 6.31 -3.48
C THR A 83 7.92 5.96 -2.30
N VAL A 84 7.93 6.80 -1.24
CA VAL A 84 8.71 6.53 -0.03
C VAL A 84 8.21 5.25 0.66
N GLY A 85 6.89 5.01 0.66
CA GLY A 85 6.30 3.77 1.20
C GLY A 85 6.78 2.52 0.46
N ILE A 86 6.89 2.57 -0.87
CA ILE A 86 7.46 1.48 -1.67
C ILE A 86 8.92 1.21 -1.26
N PHE A 87 9.73 2.27 -1.15
CA PHE A 87 11.12 2.12 -0.66
C PHE A 87 11.18 1.50 0.73
N ALA A 88 10.31 1.92 1.65
CA ALA A 88 10.26 1.36 2.98
C ALA A 88 9.85 -0.12 2.97
N ALA A 89 8.91 -0.53 2.12
CA ALA A 89 8.50 -1.93 1.96
C ALA A 89 9.65 -2.80 1.41
N VAL A 90 10.37 -2.32 0.39
CA VAL A 90 11.55 -3.01 -0.15
C VAL A 90 12.64 -3.14 0.89
N PHE A 91 12.95 -2.06 1.62
CA PHE A 91 13.95 -2.05 2.67
C PHE A 91 13.61 -3.03 3.79
N SER A 92 12.34 -3.05 4.25
CA SER A 92 11.87 -4.00 5.25
C SER A 92 12.01 -5.46 4.77
N THR A 93 11.70 -5.72 3.51
CA THR A 93 11.86 -7.04 2.90
C THR A 93 13.33 -7.46 2.84
N LEU A 94 14.24 -6.54 2.53
CA LEU A 94 15.68 -6.79 2.55
C LEU A 94 16.18 -7.17 3.94
N ILE A 95 15.70 -6.46 4.98
CA ILE A 95 16.05 -6.79 6.37
C ILE A 95 15.54 -8.19 6.74
N ILE A 96 14.33 -8.56 6.35
CA ILE A 96 13.80 -9.90 6.59
C ILE A 96 14.65 -10.97 5.88
N TYR A 97 15.06 -10.71 4.65
CA TYR A 97 15.94 -11.61 3.90
C TYR A 97 17.30 -11.83 4.60
N VAL A 98 17.90 -10.75 5.09
CA VAL A 98 19.14 -10.83 5.86
C VAL A 98 18.93 -11.58 7.19
N ALA A 99 17.79 -11.33 7.86
CA ALA A 99 17.44 -12.01 9.10
C ALA A 99 17.22 -13.53 8.90
N ASP A 100 16.63 -13.94 7.77
CA ASP A 100 16.44 -15.37 7.42
C ASP A 100 17.79 -16.09 7.15
N ALA A 101 18.81 -15.35 6.74
CA ALA A 101 20.15 -15.89 6.50
C ALA A 101 20.98 -16.08 7.77
N VAL A 102 20.56 -15.51 8.91
CA VAL A 102 21.24 -15.64 10.21
C VAL A 102 20.66 -16.83 10.97
N PRO A 103 21.47 -17.86 11.30
CA PRO A 103 20.96 -19.05 11.99
C PRO A 103 20.50 -18.73 13.41
N ALA A 104 19.36 -19.31 13.80
CA ALA A 104 18.83 -19.16 15.14
C ALA A 104 19.67 -19.96 16.16
N MET A 105 19.77 -19.44 17.39
CA MET A 105 20.36 -20.17 18.51
C MET A 105 19.46 -21.34 18.94
N ASP A 106 20.03 -22.40 19.52
CA ASP A 106 19.32 -23.59 19.97
C ASP A 106 18.15 -23.28 20.96
N ASN A 107 18.30 -22.23 21.79
CA ASN A 107 17.30 -21.79 22.75
C ASN A 107 16.46 -20.59 22.26
N SER A 108 16.47 -20.29 20.96
CA SER A 108 15.67 -19.21 20.41
C SER A 108 14.19 -19.51 20.49
N PRO A 109 13.35 -18.57 20.96
CA PRO A 109 11.89 -18.71 20.96
C PRO A 109 11.31 -18.94 19.55
N VAL A 110 11.97 -18.43 18.52
CA VAL A 110 11.65 -18.62 17.11
C VAL A 110 12.84 -19.26 16.43
N ASN A 111 12.66 -20.48 15.96
CA ASN A 111 13.68 -21.21 15.20
C ASN A 111 13.58 -20.84 13.70
N ASP A 112 14.59 -21.21 12.91
CA ASP A 112 14.67 -20.90 11.49
C ASP A 112 13.44 -21.40 10.70
N MET A 113 12.90 -22.58 11.07
CA MET A 113 11.72 -23.15 10.42
C MET A 113 10.47 -22.28 10.65
N LEU A 114 10.25 -21.81 11.89
CA LEU A 114 9.13 -20.94 12.22
C LEU A 114 9.28 -19.57 11.57
N PHE A 115 10.50 -19.00 11.59
CA PHE A 115 10.79 -17.73 10.94
C PHE A 115 10.50 -17.79 9.44
N LYS A 116 11.00 -18.80 8.76
CA LYS A 116 10.79 -19.04 7.33
C LYS A 116 9.32 -19.31 6.99
N LYS A 117 8.59 -20.00 7.87
CA LYS A 117 7.15 -20.25 7.71
C LYS A 117 6.34 -18.95 7.78
N VAL A 118 6.74 -17.99 8.62
CA VAL A 118 6.02 -16.70 8.79
C VAL A 118 6.45 -15.68 7.76
N PHE A 119 7.75 -15.58 7.46
CA PHE A 119 8.28 -14.49 6.64
C PHE A 119 8.77 -14.91 5.24
N GLY A 120 8.93 -16.21 4.98
CA GLY A 120 9.51 -16.70 3.73
C GLY A 120 8.73 -16.30 2.47
N SER A 121 7.41 -16.13 2.55
CA SER A 121 6.59 -15.66 1.42
C SER A 121 6.55 -14.13 1.29
N THR A 122 7.09 -13.38 2.24
CA THR A 122 7.02 -11.91 2.25
C THR A 122 7.72 -11.31 1.03
N ILE A 123 8.84 -11.87 0.63
CA ILE A 123 9.59 -11.42 -0.56
C ILE A 123 8.72 -11.55 -1.81
N ILE A 124 8.10 -12.72 -2.01
CA ILE A 124 7.25 -12.98 -3.17
C ILE A 124 6.02 -12.06 -3.16
N ALA A 125 5.40 -11.88 -2.00
CA ALA A 125 4.23 -11.01 -1.85
C ALA A 125 4.57 -9.55 -2.16
N VAL A 126 5.67 -9.02 -1.63
CA VAL A 126 6.10 -7.64 -1.90
C VAL A 126 6.47 -7.45 -3.37
N LEU A 127 7.21 -8.36 -3.98
CA LEU A 127 7.56 -8.29 -5.40
C LEU A 127 6.31 -8.35 -6.28
N SER A 128 5.36 -9.24 -5.98
CA SER A 128 4.10 -9.34 -6.71
C SER A 128 3.27 -8.05 -6.60
N SER A 129 3.21 -7.46 -5.41
CA SER A 129 2.52 -6.18 -5.18
C SER A 129 3.18 -5.03 -5.95
N MET A 130 4.51 -5.00 -5.99
CA MET A 130 5.24 -3.99 -6.77
C MET A 130 5.01 -4.14 -8.26
N LEU A 131 5.04 -5.37 -8.79
CA LEU A 131 4.74 -5.64 -10.20
C LEU A 131 3.31 -5.21 -10.54
N SER A 132 2.34 -5.56 -9.70
CA SER A 132 0.94 -5.15 -9.89
C SER A 132 0.79 -3.63 -9.91
N TYR A 133 1.49 -2.93 -9.01
CA TYR A 133 1.52 -1.46 -8.98
C TYR A 133 2.11 -0.87 -10.25
N LEU A 134 3.24 -1.40 -10.73
CA LEU A 134 3.86 -0.94 -11.98
C LEU A 134 2.95 -1.16 -13.19
N PHE A 135 2.28 -2.31 -13.25
CA PHE A 135 1.29 -2.59 -14.30
C PHE A 135 0.12 -1.60 -14.25
N ALA A 136 -0.42 -1.32 -13.08
CA ALA A 136 -1.50 -0.35 -12.92
C ALA A 136 -1.05 1.04 -13.38
N GLN A 137 0.12 1.50 -12.97
CA GLN A 137 0.70 2.78 -13.40
C GLN A 137 0.92 2.85 -14.92
N TYR A 138 1.38 1.76 -15.53
CA TYR A 138 1.57 1.70 -16.97
C TYR A 138 0.24 1.79 -17.73
N ILE A 139 -0.79 1.07 -17.26
CA ILE A 139 -2.13 1.13 -17.82
C ILE A 139 -2.73 2.53 -17.68
N ASP A 140 -2.59 3.16 -16.52
CA ASP A 140 -3.05 4.53 -16.29
C ASP A 140 -2.37 5.51 -17.24
N CYS A 141 -1.06 5.40 -17.44
CA CYS A 141 -0.33 6.20 -18.43
C CYS A 141 -0.89 6.00 -19.84
N LEU A 142 -1.17 4.78 -20.27
CA LEU A 142 -1.74 4.49 -21.58
C LEU A 142 -3.15 5.07 -21.75
N LEU A 143 -3.98 4.99 -20.69
CA LEU A 143 -5.34 5.53 -20.72
C LEU A 143 -5.33 7.08 -20.75
N TYR A 144 -4.41 7.71 -20.03
CA TYR A 144 -4.28 9.17 -20.04
C TYR A 144 -3.69 9.74 -21.34
N THR A 145 -2.94 8.95 -22.10
CA THR A 145 -2.41 9.34 -23.42
C THR A 145 -3.44 9.15 -24.55
N SER A 146 -4.54 8.42 -24.31
CA SER A 146 -5.67 8.36 -25.22
C SER A 146 -6.48 9.66 -25.11
N PRO A 147 -6.60 10.47 -26.20
CA PRO A 147 -7.41 11.68 -26.18
C PRO A 147 -8.85 11.33 -25.78
N SER A 148 -9.31 11.91 -24.67
CA SER A 148 -10.69 11.74 -24.22
C SER A 148 -11.66 12.18 -25.34
N PRO A 149 -12.75 11.43 -25.60
CA PRO A 149 -13.77 11.89 -26.54
C PRO A 149 -14.32 13.30 -26.23
N ARG A 150 -14.20 13.75 -24.97
CA ARG A 150 -14.59 15.10 -24.54
C ARG A 150 -13.61 16.18 -25.02
N ASP A 151 -12.30 15.89 -25.09
CA ASP A 151 -11.32 16.84 -25.62
C ASP A 151 -11.48 17.04 -27.13
N ALA A 152 -11.87 15.98 -27.85
CA ALA A 152 -12.17 16.03 -29.27
C ALA A 152 -13.43 16.89 -29.61
N THR A 153 -14.39 16.98 -28.67
CA THR A 153 -15.58 17.84 -28.85
C THR A 153 -15.32 19.29 -28.51
N LEU A 154 -14.47 19.59 -27.52
CA LEU A 154 -14.07 20.95 -27.16
C LEU A 154 -13.20 21.62 -28.22
N SER A 155 -12.36 20.87 -28.93
CA SER A 155 -11.53 21.40 -30.03
C SER A 155 -12.33 21.72 -31.30
N ARG A 156 -13.61 21.33 -31.40
CA ARG A 156 -14.51 21.57 -32.52
C ARG A 156 -15.51 22.71 -32.29
N MET A 157 -15.48 23.38 -31.15
CA MET A 157 -16.29 24.58 -30.98
C MET A 157 -15.69 25.73 -31.80
N PRO A 158 -16.42 26.29 -32.80
CA PRO A 158 -15.95 27.45 -33.53
C PRO A 158 -15.86 28.60 -32.52
N SER A 159 -14.71 29.31 -32.52
CA SER A 159 -14.54 30.57 -31.87
C SER A 159 -15.59 31.52 -32.46
N SER A 160 -16.69 31.73 -31.75
CA SER A 160 -17.65 32.77 -32.10
C SER A 160 -16.98 34.12 -31.90
N ALA A 161 -16.77 34.80 -33.00
CA ALA A 161 -16.34 36.21 -33.11
C ALA A 161 -17.31 37.14 -32.37
#